data_333ca3e54f0e48f2563875bace20187a
#
_entry.id   333ca3e54f0e48f2563875bace20187a
#
_cell.length_a   1.000
_cell.length_b   1.000
_cell.length_c   1.000
_cell.angle_alpha   90.00
_cell.angle_beta   90.00
_cell.angle_gamma   90.00
#
_symmetry.space_group_name_H-M   'P 1'
#
loop_
_entity.id
_entity.type
_entity.pdbx_description
1 polymer ?
#
loop_
_entity_poly.entity_id
_entity_poly.type
_entity_poly.pdbx_seq_one_letter_code
_entity_poly.pdbx_strand_id
1 'polypeptide(L)'
;MTEFVSRHIGPSEVEQTQMLNDLGLSSIDELVRQIVPDSILLRGDNKLPDGCSEHEALTELKELAGRNKVKRSLIGQGYYGTITPPVIQRNVFENPAWYTSYTPYQAEISQGRLEALFNYQTLITELTGLPVANASLLDEGTAAAEAMILAYGQSDRKIILVDSKIFPQTLAVLETRANPLGIEIKLIDLEETPDLGDISLAFGLIIQLPNNHGKLRHPDGLLRCAEVYKCMKIAIVDPLCQVLMQPVGEMGFDIAVGSMQRFGVPMGFGGPHAAFFATTDKYKRKIPGRIVGQSKDSQGNKALRLALQTREQHIRRDKATSNICTAQALLANMSGFYAAYHGAEGLKQIANRVLRYRQLLLSALKWCDVEVDESEGFDTVRFKGKKTLEDFNVRYEDGWTILSLDECTTCLLYTSDAADE
;
A
#
# COMPACT_ATOMS: atom_id res chain seq x y z
N MET A 1 37.84 22.18 3.89
CA MET A 1 36.42 21.81 3.74
C MET A 1 35.90 21.56 5.16
N THR A 2 34.79 22.15 5.54
CA THR A 2 34.12 21.74 6.77
C THR A 2 33.53 20.37 6.49
N GLU A 3 34.12 19.36 7.07
CA GLU A 3 33.68 17.98 6.90
C GLU A 3 32.27 17.82 7.44
N PHE A 4 31.48 16.94 6.81
CA PHE A 4 30.12 16.61 7.23
C PHE A 4 30.09 16.19 8.71
N VAL A 5 31.08 15.40 9.13
CA VAL A 5 31.25 14.91 10.51
C VAL A 5 31.20 16.04 11.51
N SER A 6 32.00 17.11 11.32
CA SER A 6 32.10 18.23 12.28
C SER A 6 30.79 19.02 12.45
N ARG A 7 29.84 18.85 11.52
CA ARG A 7 28.52 19.52 11.58
C ARG A 7 27.40 18.63 12.14
N HIS A 8 27.62 17.32 12.22
CA HIS A 8 26.55 16.35 12.49
C HIS A 8 26.82 15.42 13.65
N ILE A 9 28.09 15.23 14.03
CA ILE A 9 28.45 14.41 15.19
C ILE A 9 28.75 15.34 16.36
N GLY A 10 28.02 15.16 17.45
CA GLY A 10 27.91 16.10 18.54
C GLY A 10 29.21 16.40 19.30
N PRO A 11 29.86 15.43 20.00
CA PRO A 11 30.97 15.74 20.87
C PRO A 11 32.28 15.96 20.09
N SER A 12 32.98 17.03 20.44
CA SER A 12 34.37 17.26 20.02
C SER A 12 35.32 16.26 20.72
N GLU A 13 36.56 16.14 20.24
CA GLU A 13 37.58 15.28 20.87
C GLU A 13 37.83 15.65 22.37
N VAL A 14 37.75 16.93 22.70
CA VAL A 14 37.89 17.40 24.08
C VAL A 14 36.72 16.92 24.93
N GLU A 15 35.49 17.05 24.40
CA GLU A 15 34.30 16.60 25.12
C GLU A 15 34.25 15.06 25.21
N GLN A 16 34.68 14.32 24.20
CA GLN A 16 34.82 12.86 24.27
C GLN A 16 35.82 12.45 25.37
N THR A 17 36.95 13.12 25.44
CA THR A 17 37.96 12.87 26.48
C THR A 17 37.38 13.12 27.86
N GLN A 18 36.63 14.22 28.03
CA GLN A 18 35.99 14.53 29.30
C GLN A 18 34.96 13.46 29.70
N MET A 19 34.11 13.06 28.77
CA MET A 19 33.10 11.99 28.99
C MET A 19 33.74 10.66 29.37
N LEU A 20 34.84 10.29 28.70
CA LEU A 20 35.60 9.07 29.05
C LEU A 20 36.21 9.15 30.45
N ASN A 21 36.79 10.28 30.78
CA ASN A 21 37.35 10.52 32.14
C ASN A 21 36.27 10.42 33.23
N ASP A 22 35.08 10.98 32.97
CA ASP A 22 33.95 10.93 33.91
C ASP A 22 33.45 9.49 34.12
N LEU A 23 33.63 8.61 33.12
CA LEU A 23 33.33 7.18 33.18
C LEU A 23 34.51 6.36 33.75
N GLY A 24 35.67 6.96 33.99
CA GLY A 24 36.89 6.27 34.44
C GLY A 24 37.55 5.43 33.35
N LEU A 25 37.38 5.82 32.08
CA LEU A 25 37.87 5.09 30.89
C LEU A 25 38.92 5.91 30.15
N SER A 26 39.87 5.22 29.50
CA SER A 26 40.96 5.85 28.78
C SER A 26 40.68 6.03 27.27
N SER A 27 39.75 5.26 26.71
CA SER A 27 39.47 5.30 25.28
C SER A 27 38.07 4.77 24.96
N ILE A 28 37.58 5.10 23.77
CA ILE A 28 36.34 4.54 23.22
C ILE A 28 36.46 3.02 23.03
N ASP A 29 37.63 2.53 22.61
CA ASP A 29 37.87 1.08 22.46
C ASP A 29 37.73 0.34 23.79
N GLU A 30 38.16 0.93 24.89
CA GLU A 30 37.96 0.36 26.22
C GLU A 30 36.47 0.31 26.57
N LEU A 31 35.73 1.41 26.30
CA LEU A 31 34.28 1.46 26.49
C LEU A 31 33.57 0.40 25.69
N VAL A 32 33.89 0.27 24.39
CA VAL A 32 33.30 -0.74 23.49
C VAL A 32 33.56 -2.15 24.02
N ARG A 33 34.78 -2.47 24.45
CA ARG A 33 35.12 -3.80 25.00
C ARG A 33 34.39 -4.13 26.29
N GLN A 34 34.04 -3.11 27.09
CA GLN A 34 33.26 -3.35 28.32
C GLN A 34 31.76 -3.56 28.04
N ILE A 35 31.24 -2.99 26.98
CA ILE A 35 29.81 -2.99 26.70
C ILE A 35 29.41 -4.10 25.69
N VAL A 36 30.24 -4.29 24.66
CA VAL A 36 29.93 -5.24 23.55
C VAL A 36 30.47 -6.62 23.88
N PRO A 37 29.61 -7.65 23.93
CA PRO A 37 30.04 -9.03 24.11
C PRO A 37 31.04 -9.46 23.03
N ASP A 38 32.09 -10.20 23.42
CA ASP A 38 33.13 -10.72 22.51
C ASP A 38 32.60 -11.50 21.31
N SER A 39 31.45 -12.16 21.46
CA SER A 39 30.81 -12.95 20.41
C SER A 39 30.27 -12.14 19.23
N ILE A 40 30.02 -10.85 19.45
CA ILE A 40 29.48 -9.92 18.42
C ILE A 40 30.40 -8.74 18.15
N LEU A 41 31.52 -8.62 18.88
CA LEU A 41 32.51 -7.58 18.68
C LEU A 41 33.19 -7.74 17.31
N LEU A 42 33.04 -6.76 16.43
CA LEU A 42 33.74 -6.71 15.17
C LEU A 42 35.26 -6.57 15.42
N ARG A 43 36.05 -7.54 14.95
CA ARG A 43 37.51 -7.52 15.07
C ARG A 43 38.10 -7.16 13.70
N GLY A 44 38.85 -6.09 13.66
CA GLY A 44 39.56 -5.59 12.49
C GLY A 44 38.97 -4.28 11.95
N ASP A 45 39.65 -3.69 11.00
CA ASP A 45 39.27 -2.44 10.39
C ASP A 45 38.05 -2.62 9.46
N ASN A 46 37.09 -1.72 9.56
CA ASN A 46 36.03 -1.62 8.56
C ASN A 46 36.65 -1.21 7.23
N LYS A 47 36.47 -2.05 6.22
CA LYS A 47 36.86 -1.74 4.83
C LYS A 47 35.88 -0.77 4.17
N LEU A 48 35.56 0.33 4.83
CA LEU A 48 34.75 1.39 4.25
C LEU A 48 35.66 2.33 3.48
N PRO A 49 35.21 2.85 2.34
CA PRO A 49 35.92 3.91 1.62
C PRO A 49 35.97 5.16 2.50
N ASP A 50 36.92 6.03 2.18
CA ASP A 50 36.98 7.35 2.80
C ASP A 50 35.68 8.14 2.56
N GLY A 51 35.34 9.04 3.47
CA GLY A 51 34.19 9.93 3.31
C GLY A 51 34.35 10.87 2.12
N CYS A 52 33.26 11.14 1.42
CA CYS A 52 33.21 12.11 0.32
C CYS A 52 32.43 13.37 0.74
N SER A 53 32.62 14.45 -0.02
CA SER A 53 31.83 15.67 0.18
C SER A 53 30.38 15.48 -0.29
N GLU A 54 29.47 16.32 0.17
CA GLU A 54 28.06 16.31 -0.28
C GLU A 54 27.95 16.45 -1.81
N HIS A 55 28.80 17.28 -2.41
CA HIS A 55 28.83 17.46 -3.87
C HIS A 55 29.24 16.20 -4.61
N GLU A 56 30.30 15.52 -4.15
CA GLU A 56 30.77 14.25 -4.72
C GLU A 56 29.71 13.16 -4.56
N ALA A 57 29.10 13.02 -3.38
CA ALA A 57 28.03 12.07 -3.15
C ALA A 57 26.81 12.29 -4.08
N LEU A 58 26.37 13.54 -4.23
CA LEU A 58 25.30 13.90 -5.14
C LEU A 58 25.65 13.64 -6.62
N THR A 59 26.90 13.86 -6.99
CA THR A 59 27.38 13.60 -8.37
C THR A 59 27.37 12.10 -8.66
N GLU A 60 27.90 11.28 -7.76
CA GLU A 60 27.88 9.83 -7.89
C GLU A 60 26.46 9.28 -7.94
N LEU A 61 25.57 9.75 -7.06
CA LEU A 61 24.16 9.35 -7.08
C LEU A 61 23.45 9.72 -8.38
N LYS A 62 23.75 10.90 -8.96
CA LYS A 62 23.22 11.30 -10.28
C LYS A 62 23.72 10.40 -11.39
N GLU A 63 25.00 10.04 -11.38
CA GLU A 63 25.58 9.11 -12.35
C GLU A 63 24.94 7.72 -12.24
N LEU A 64 24.75 7.20 -11.03
CA LEU A 64 24.05 5.94 -10.79
C LEU A 64 22.60 6.00 -11.27
N ALA A 65 21.87 7.06 -10.93
CA ALA A 65 20.50 7.27 -11.38
C ALA A 65 20.41 7.38 -12.92
N GLY A 66 21.37 8.04 -13.55
CA GLY A 66 21.44 8.19 -15.02
C GLY A 66 21.63 6.89 -15.80
N ARG A 67 22.02 5.80 -15.14
CA ARG A 67 22.11 4.46 -15.77
C ARG A 67 20.73 3.80 -15.96
N ASN A 68 19.69 4.31 -15.28
CA ASN A 68 18.34 3.82 -15.46
C ASN A 68 17.74 4.30 -16.78
N LYS A 69 17.10 3.38 -17.50
CA LYS A 69 16.26 3.71 -18.65
C LYS A 69 14.84 3.89 -18.13
N VAL A 70 14.44 5.15 -17.95
CA VAL A 70 13.07 5.46 -17.49
C VAL A 70 12.11 5.22 -18.65
N LYS A 71 11.26 4.21 -18.49
CA LYS A 71 10.19 3.88 -19.43
C LYS A 71 8.85 4.17 -18.77
N ARG A 72 7.83 4.40 -19.59
CA ARG A 72 6.48 4.48 -19.08
C ARG A 72 6.03 3.10 -18.59
N SER A 73 5.64 3.00 -17.32
CA SER A 73 5.17 1.73 -16.76
C SER A 73 3.68 1.55 -17.05
N LEU A 74 3.35 0.46 -17.73
CA LEU A 74 2.00 -0.04 -17.91
C LEU A 74 1.84 -1.44 -17.29
N ILE A 75 2.69 -1.76 -16.32
CA ILE A 75 2.68 -3.05 -15.62
C ILE A 75 1.41 -3.19 -14.78
N GLY A 76 0.94 -2.12 -14.16
CA GLY A 76 -0.18 -2.15 -13.22
C GLY A 76 0.17 -2.84 -11.91
N GLN A 77 -0.67 -3.78 -11.47
CA GLN A 77 -0.44 -4.57 -10.24
C GLN A 77 -0.24 -3.70 -8.98
N GLY A 78 -1.02 -2.62 -8.83
CA GLY A 78 -0.90 -1.71 -7.70
C GLY A 78 0.04 -0.52 -7.92
N TYR A 79 0.67 -0.42 -9.10
CA TYR A 79 1.61 0.66 -9.47
C TYR A 79 1.14 1.35 -10.75
N TYR A 80 0.60 2.54 -10.62
CA TYR A 80 -0.06 3.26 -11.70
C TYR A 80 0.43 4.70 -11.79
N GLY A 81 0.46 5.26 -12.99
CA GLY A 81 0.64 6.69 -13.17
C GLY A 81 -0.54 7.45 -12.61
N THR A 82 -0.28 8.49 -11.84
CA THR A 82 -1.29 9.39 -11.29
C THR A 82 -0.82 10.83 -11.38
N ILE A 83 -1.74 11.77 -11.44
CA ILE A 83 -1.45 13.21 -11.54
C ILE A 83 -1.63 13.81 -10.16
N THR A 84 -0.53 14.06 -9.46
CA THR A 84 -0.57 14.79 -8.19
C THR A 84 -0.90 16.25 -8.46
N PRO A 85 -2.02 16.80 -7.96
CA PRO A 85 -2.32 18.22 -8.12
C PRO A 85 -1.19 19.09 -7.56
N PRO A 86 -0.70 20.14 -8.29
CA PRO A 86 0.43 20.96 -7.84
C PRO A 86 0.22 21.60 -6.46
N VAL A 87 -1.01 21.90 -6.09
CA VAL A 87 -1.34 22.41 -4.76
C VAL A 87 -1.07 21.39 -3.65
N ILE A 88 -1.33 20.11 -3.89
CA ILE A 88 -1.04 19.03 -2.95
C ILE A 88 0.46 18.74 -2.92
N GLN A 89 1.10 18.71 -4.08
CA GLN A 89 2.55 18.50 -4.15
C GLN A 89 3.29 19.59 -3.34
N ARG A 90 3.03 20.85 -3.63
CA ARG A 90 3.74 21.97 -3.00
C ARG A 90 3.39 22.15 -1.53
N ASN A 91 2.10 22.10 -1.16
CA ASN A 91 1.64 22.50 0.16
C ASN A 91 1.56 21.32 1.15
N VAL A 92 1.63 20.10 0.68
CA VAL A 92 1.58 18.89 1.52
C VAL A 92 2.84 18.05 1.35
N PHE A 93 3.11 17.53 0.15
CA PHE A 93 4.20 16.60 -0.07
C PHE A 93 5.58 17.23 0.15
N GLU A 94 5.81 18.45 -0.34
CA GLU A 94 7.06 19.19 -0.20
C GLU A 94 7.12 20.07 1.06
N ASN A 95 6.07 20.09 1.88
CA ASN A 95 6.00 20.94 3.06
C ASN A 95 6.52 20.23 4.31
N PRO A 96 7.59 20.75 4.96
CA PRO A 96 8.17 20.14 6.16
C PRO A 96 7.19 19.94 7.31
N ALA A 97 6.19 20.80 7.46
CA ALA A 97 5.16 20.65 8.47
C ALA A 97 4.35 19.35 8.32
N TRP A 98 4.28 18.78 7.12
CA TRP A 98 3.62 17.53 6.84
C TRP A 98 4.58 16.35 6.78
N TYR A 99 5.70 16.44 6.05
CA TYR A 99 6.57 15.27 5.84
C TYR A 99 7.52 14.97 7.00
N THR A 100 7.84 15.93 7.88
CA THR A 100 8.62 15.66 9.09
C THR A 100 7.76 15.14 10.25
N SER A 101 6.46 15.16 10.11
CA SER A 101 5.52 14.80 11.15
C SER A 101 5.34 13.29 11.23
N TYR A 102 5.59 12.77 12.40
CA TYR A 102 5.30 11.37 12.74
C TYR A 102 3.81 11.17 13.02
N THR A 103 3.42 9.97 13.44
CA THR A 103 2.03 9.69 13.85
C THR A 103 1.56 10.73 14.87
N PRO A 104 0.39 11.35 14.69
CA PRO A 104 -0.10 12.42 15.56
C PRO A 104 -0.64 11.86 16.89
N TYR A 105 0.25 11.42 17.77
CA TYR A 105 -0.11 10.86 19.08
C TYR A 105 -0.64 11.91 20.06
N GLN A 106 -0.10 13.12 19.99
CA GLN A 106 -0.48 14.23 20.87
C GLN A 106 -1.62 15.02 20.22
N ALA A 107 -2.83 14.73 20.62
CA ALA A 107 -4.03 15.36 20.09
C ALA A 107 -4.02 16.89 20.28
N GLU A 108 -3.42 17.38 21.37
CA GLU A 108 -3.37 18.79 21.73
C GLU A 108 -2.69 19.68 20.69
N ILE A 109 -1.71 19.15 19.96
CA ILE A 109 -0.95 19.89 18.95
C ILE A 109 -1.13 19.37 17.53
N SER A 110 -2.00 18.38 17.32
CA SER A 110 -2.11 17.65 16.07
C SER A 110 -3.51 17.63 15.47
N GLN A 111 -4.40 18.53 15.90
CA GLN A 111 -5.82 18.51 15.50
C GLN A 111 -6.00 18.52 13.97
N GLY A 112 -5.30 19.38 13.23
CA GLY A 112 -5.40 19.43 11.78
C GLY A 112 -4.93 18.16 11.08
N ARG A 113 -3.86 17.52 11.56
CA ARG A 113 -3.37 16.23 11.02
C ARG A 113 -4.33 15.09 11.36
N LEU A 114 -4.92 15.08 12.55
CA LEU A 114 -5.96 14.13 12.91
C LEU A 114 -7.22 14.31 12.06
N GLU A 115 -7.59 15.56 11.75
CA GLU A 115 -8.70 15.86 10.84
C GLU A 115 -8.44 15.31 9.44
N ALA A 116 -7.24 15.51 8.89
CA ALA A 116 -6.87 14.96 7.60
C ALA A 116 -6.95 13.42 7.57
N LEU A 117 -6.47 12.73 8.61
CA LEU A 117 -6.60 11.29 8.74
C LEU A 117 -8.06 10.84 8.97
N PHE A 118 -8.86 11.62 9.67
CA PHE A 118 -10.28 11.35 9.85
C PHE A 118 -11.03 11.45 8.52
N ASN A 119 -10.71 12.45 7.70
CA ASN A 119 -11.25 12.58 6.35
C ASN A 119 -10.82 11.40 5.45
N TYR A 120 -9.57 10.93 5.57
CA TYR A 120 -9.13 9.72 4.89
C TYR A 120 -9.97 8.49 5.30
N GLN A 121 -10.20 8.28 6.59
CA GLN A 121 -11.06 7.19 7.06
C GLN A 121 -12.49 7.29 6.51
N THR A 122 -13.05 8.49 6.48
CA THR A 122 -14.38 8.75 5.94
C THR A 122 -14.44 8.40 4.46
N LEU A 123 -13.44 8.83 3.67
CA LEU A 123 -13.32 8.47 2.26
C LEU A 123 -13.36 6.96 2.05
N ILE A 124 -12.58 6.20 2.84
CA ILE A 124 -12.53 4.74 2.72
C ILE A 124 -13.88 4.11 3.09
N THR A 125 -14.55 4.59 4.15
CA THR A 125 -15.88 4.06 4.52
C THR A 125 -16.92 4.32 3.43
N GLU A 126 -16.89 5.47 2.80
CA GLU A 126 -17.79 5.81 1.69
C GLU A 126 -17.51 4.98 0.43
N LEU A 127 -16.23 4.83 0.05
CA LEU A 127 -15.86 4.03 -1.12
C LEU A 127 -16.19 2.55 -0.94
N THR A 128 -15.96 2.00 0.24
CA THR A 128 -16.11 0.55 0.47
C THR A 128 -17.50 0.14 0.96
N GLY A 129 -18.31 1.09 1.45
CA GLY A 129 -19.61 0.79 2.09
C GLY A 129 -19.46 0.06 3.44
N LEU A 130 -18.25 0.02 4.01
CA LEU A 130 -17.97 -0.58 5.32
C LEU A 130 -17.87 0.52 6.39
N PRO A 131 -18.49 0.36 7.58
CA PRO A 131 -18.68 1.47 8.51
C PRO A 131 -17.44 1.87 9.31
N VAL A 132 -16.38 1.08 9.30
CA VAL A 132 -15.15 1.35 10.07
C VAL A 132 -13.93 1.22 9.20
N ALA A 133 -13.09 2.25 9.16
CA ALA A 133 -11.79 2.23 8.50
C ALA A 133 -10.69 2.70 9.45
N ASN A 134 -9.46 2.22 9.24
CA ASN A 134 -8.28 2.69 9.95
C ASN A 134 -7.67 3.95 9.30
N ALA A 135 -6.72 4.55 9.99
CA ALA A 135 -6.05 5.76 9.51
C ALA A 135 -5.04 5.51 8.37
N SER A 136 -4.45 4.35 8.25
CA SER A 136 -3.74 3.76 7.11
C SER A 136 -2.96 2.50 7.50
N LEU A 137 -2.43 1.81 6.49
CA LEU A 137 -1.42 0.76 6.59
C LEU A 137 -0.28 1.03 5.60
N LEU A 138 0.72 0.15 5.56
CA LEU A 138 1.92 0.31 4.73
C LEU A 138 1.59 0.21 3.23
N ASP A 139 1.09 -0.93 2.80
CA ASP A 139 0.76 -1.27 1.41
C ASP A 139 -0.36 -2.31 1.34
N GLU A 140 -0.81 -2.63 0.13
CA GLU A 140 -1.87 -3.60 -0.13
C GLU A 140 -1.54 -5.00 0.42
N GLY A 141 -0.32 -5.50 0.15
CA GLY A 141 0.09 -6.83 0.60
C GLY A 141 0.09 -6.96 2.12
N THR A 142 0.59 -5.95 2.82
CA THR A 142 0.54 -5.89 4.30
C THR A 142 -0.91 -5.82 4.78
N ALA A 143 -1.76 -5.01 4.16
CA ALA A 143 -3.16 -4.88 4.55
C ALA A 143 -3.92 -6.19 4.33
N ALA A 144 -3.67 -6.91 3.23
CA ALA A 144 -4.23 -8.23 2.96
C ALA A 144 -3.78 -9.27 4.01
N ALA A 145 -2.50 -9.26 4.37
CA ALA A 145 -1.96 -10.15 5.40
C ALA A 145 -2.55 -9.86 6.79
N GLU A 146 -2.74 -8.60 7.14
CA GLU A 146 -3.43 -8.23 8.38
C GLU A 146 -4.90 -8.66 8.38
N ALA A 147 -5.58 -8.59 7.22
CA ALA A 147 -6.94 -9.10 7.07
C ALA A 147 -7.00 -10.63 7.25
N MET A 148 -6.05 -11.35 6.68
CA MET A 148 -5.89 -12.80 6.89
C MET A 148 -5.70 -13.12 8.38
N ILE A 149 -4.81 -12.41 9.07
CA ILE A 149 -4.52 -12.63 10.50
C ILE A 149 -5.75 -12.31 11.35
N LEU A 150 -6.47 -11.23 11.04
CA LEU A 150 -7.71 -10.90 11.72
C LEU A 150 -8.74 -12.02 11.54
N ALA A 151 -8.93 -12.52 10.33
CA ALA A 151 -9.84 -13.63 10.03
C ALA A 151 -9.44 -14.91 10.74
N TYR A 152 -8.16 -15.26 10.71
CA TYR A 152 -7.59 -16.41 11.41
C TYR A 152 -7.89 -16.37 12.91
N GLY A 153 -7.75 -15.23 13.55
CA GLY A 153 -8.07 -15.04 14.97
C GLY A 153 -9.56 -15.13 15.33
N GLN A 154 -10.47 -15.39 14.38
CA GLN A 154 -11.90 -15.60 14.60
C GLN A 154 -12.32 -17.06 14.45
N SER A 155 -11.40 -17.96 14.13
CA SER A 155 -11.73 -19.37 13.81
C SER A 155 -10.61 -20.30 14.28
N ASP A 156 -10.94 -21.55 14.55
CA ASP A 156 -9.96 -22.61 14.83
C ASP A 156 -9.48 -23.33 13.55
N ARG A 157 -10.01 -22.93 12.38
CA ARG A 157 -9.63 -23.49 11.08
C ARG A 157 -8.26 -22.96 10.67
N LYS A 158 -7.59 -23.70 9.76
CA LYS A 158 -6.21 -23.40 9.32
C LYS A 158 -6.10 -23.01 7.85
N ILE A 159 -7.16 -23.19 7.06
CA ILE A 159 -7.16 -22.98 5.62
C ILE A 159 -7.75 -21.61 5.30
N ILE A 160 -7.09 -20.87 4.42
CA ILE A 160 -7.64 -19.69 3.76
C ILE A 160 -7.66 -19.90 2.25
N LEU A 161 -8.80 -19.56 1.63
CA LEU A 161 -8.95 -19.59 0.18
C LEU A 161 -8.52 -18.25 -0.39
N VAL A 162 -7.70 -18.26 -1.42
CA VAL A 162 -7.20 -17.05 -2.08
C VAL A 162 -7.40 -17.18 -3.58
N ASP A 163 -7.93 -16.14 -4.21
CA ASP A 163 -8.05 -16.03 -5.66
C ASP A 163 -6.68 -16.28 -6.32
N SER A 164 -6.60 -17.28 -7.22
CA SER A 164 -5.36 -17.62 -7.93
C SER A 164 -4.83 -16.48 -8.82
N LYS A 165 -5.68 -15.50 -9.11
CA LYS A 165 -5.33 -14.30 -9.89
C LYS A 165 -5.12 -13.06 -9.02
N ILE A 166 -4.77 -13.24 -7.76
CA ILE A 166 -4.29 -12.16 -6.89
C ILE A 166 -2.96 -11.59 -7.42
N PHE A 167 -2.61 -10.37 -7.05
CA PHE A 167 -1.29 -9.82 -7.41
C PHE A 167 -0.16 -10.65 -6.78
N PRO A 168 0.88 -11.01 -7.56
CA PRO A 168 1.95 -11.89 -7.09
C PRO A 168 2.66 -11.41 -5.83
N GLN A 169 2.93 -10.10 -5.72
CA GLN A 169 3.56 -9.53 -4.54
C GLN A 169 2.66 -9.60 -3.30
N THR A 170 1.34 -9.47 -3.48
CA THR A 170 0.37 -9.61 -2.38
C THR A 170 0.33 -11.06 -1.90
N LEU A 171 0.34 -12.03 -2.82
CA LEU A 171 0.42 -13.45 -2.48
C LEU A 171 1.70 -13.78 -1.71
N ALA A 172 2.85 -13.28 -2.16
CA ALA A 172 4.13 -13.51 -1.48
C ALA A 172 4.15 -12.99 -0.04
N VAL A 173 3.50 -11.86 0.22
CA VAL A 173 3.35 -11.32 1.59
C VAL A 173 2.40 -12.20 2.42
N LEU A 174 1.28 -12.65 1.83
CA LEU A 174 0.36 -13.58 2.50
C LEU A 174 1.08 -14.88 2.91
N GLU A 175 1.84 -15.49 2.00
CA GLU A 175 2.62 -16.72 2.26
C GLU A 175 3.66 -16.51 3.37
N THR A 176 4.39 -15.40 3.30
CA THR A 176 5.40 -15.04 4.32
C THR A 176 4.77 -14.92 5.72
N ARG A 177 3.58 -14.37 5.81
CA ARG A 177 2.87 -14.17 7.08
C ARG A 177 2.10 -15.42 7.52
N ALA A 178 1.64 -16.25 6.60
CA ALA A 178 0.90 -17.48 6.87
C ALA A 178 1.81 -18.59 7.44
N ASN A 179 3.00 -18.74 6.86
CA ASN A 179 3.92 -19.85 7.17
C ASN A 179 4.24 -19.99 8.67
N PRO A 180 4.71 -18.96 9.41
CA PRO A 180 5.02 -19.09 10.83
C PRO A 180 3.80 -19.36 11.71
N LEU A 181 2.58 -19.09 11.22
CA LEU A 181 1.33 -19.33 11.92
C LEU A 181 0.72 -20.70 11.60
N GLY A 182 1.34 -21.46 10.68
CA GLY A 182 0.80 -22.72 10.19
C GLY A 182 -0.54 -22.58 9.47
N ILE A 183 -0.75 -21.44 8.78
CA ILE A 183 -1.92 -21.21 7.93
C ILE A 183 -1.62 -21.81 6.56
N GLU A 184 -2.54 -22.61 6.07
CA GLU A 184 -2.51 -23.17 4.71
C GLU A 184 -3.24 -22.23 3.75
N ILE A 185 -2.53 -21.71 2.74
CA ILE A 185 -3.12 -20.95 1.64
C ILE A 185 -3.48 -21.91 0.53
N LYS A 186 -4.78 -21.99 0.21
CA LYS A 186 -5.29 -22.74 -0.94
C LYS A 186 -5.74 -21.78 -2.03
N LEU A 187 -5.08 -21.85 -3.18
CA LEU A 187 -5.46 -21.06 -4.35
C LEU A 187 -6.70 -21.65 -5.01
N ILE A 188 -7.66 -20.79 -5.35
CA ILE A 188 -8.87 -21.14 -6.07
C ILE A 188 -8.96 -20.33 -7.36
N ASP A 189 -9.38 -20.94 -8.45
CA ASP A 189 -9.71 -20.22 -9.68
C ASP A 189 -11.20 -19.86 -9.66
N LEU A 190 -11.48 -18.56 -9.70
CA LEU A 190 -12.86 -18.05 -9.73
C LEU A 190 -13.55 -18.26 -11.07
N GLU A 191 -12.84 -18.71 -12.11
CA GLU A 191 -13.42 -19.11 -13.40
C GLU A 191 -13.99 -20.53 -13.35
N GLU A 192 -13.52 -21.34 -12.42
CA GLU A 192 -14.03 -22.66 -12.12
C GLU A 192 -15.04 -22.59 -10.96
N THR A 193 -15.88 -23.62 -10.83
CA THR A 193 -16.78 -23.72 -9.67
C THR A 193 -15.97 -24.20 -8.46
N PRO A 194 -15.74 -23.37 -7.43
CA PRO A 194 -14.98 -23.81 -6.26
C PRO A 194 -15.67 -24.98 -5.55
N ASP A 195 -14.86 -25.90 -5.01
CA ASP A 195 -15.38 -27.01 -4.22
C ASP A 195 -16.00 -26.48 -2.91
N LEU A 196 -17.27 -26.80 -2.69
CA LEU A 196 -17.98 -26.43 -1.46
C LEU A 196 -17.33 -27.04 -0.20
N GLY A 197 -16.66 -28.19 -0.34
CA GLY A 197 -15.87 -28.81 0.73
C GLY A 197 -14.75 -27.88 1.21
N ASP A 198 -14.04 -27.24 0.30
CA ASP A 198 -12.98 -26.31 0.60
C ASP A 198 -13.47 -25.09 1.40
N ILE A 199 -14.60 -24.53 0.98
CA ILE A 199 -15.21 -23.37 1.67
C ILE A 199 -15.59 -23.74 3.11
N SER A 200 -16.10 -24.96 3.32
CA SER A 200 -16.51 -25.43 4.65
C SER A 200 -15.33 -25.56 5.62
N LEU A 201 -14.13 -25.81 5.13
CA LEU A 201 -12.89 -25.98 5.89
C LEU A 201 -12.11 -24.68 6.07
N ALA A 202 -12.42 -23.65 5.27
CA ALA A 202 -11.70 -22.39 5.30
C ALA A 202 -12.22 -21.43 6.37
N PHE A 203 -11.29 -20.66 6.98
CA PHE A 203 -11.65 -19.57 7.90
C PHE A 203 -11.89 -18.24 7.15
N GLY A 204 -11.34 -18.09 5.95
CA GLY A 204 -11.44 -16.88 5.17
C GLY A 204 -11.34 -17.14 3.66
N LEU A 205 -11.82 -16.16 2.90
CA LEU A 205 -11.80 -16.11 1.45
C LEU A 205 -11.30 -14.74 1.03
N ILE A 206 -10.22 -14.67 0.24
CA ILE A 206 -9.66 -13.43 -0.30
C ILE A 206 -9.89 -13.37 -1.80
N ILE A 207 -10.50 -12.28 -2.26
CA ILE A 207 -10.79 -12.02 -3.68
C ILE A 207 -10.24 -10.65 -4.04
N GLN A 208 -9.55 -10.54 -5.19
CA GLN A 208 -9.03 -9.29 -5.72
C GLN A 208 -9.91 -8.72 -6.84
N LEU A 209 -10.24 -7.43 -6.75
CA LEU A 209 -11.15 -6.71 -7.65
C LEU A 209 -10.58 -5.33 -8.05
N PRO A 210 -10.14 -5.15 -9.32
CA PRO A 210 -9.95 -6.17 -10.36
C PRO A 210 -8.76 -7.09 -10.03
N ASN A 211 -8.77 -8.30 -10.60
CA ASN A 211 -7.71 -9.28 -10.40
C ASN A 211 -6.46 -8.95 -11.25
N ASN A 212 -5.41 -9.78 -11.16
CA ASN A 212 -4.15 -9.60 -11.87
C ASN A 212 -4.29 -9.51 -13.41
N HIS A 213 -5.36 -10.06 -13.98
CA HIS A 213 -5.68 -9.96 -15.40
C HIS A 213 -6.63 -8.79 -15.69
N GLY A 214 -6.94 -7.96 -14.71
CA GLY A 214 -7.84 -6.81 -14.84
C GLY A 214 -9.33 -7.18 -14.86
N LYS A 215 -9.68 -8.45 -14.63
CA LYS A 215 -11.06 -8.92 -14.68
C LYS A 215 -11.84 -8.50 -13.44
N LEU A 216 -13.07 -8.07 -13.66
CA LEU A 216 -14.06 -7.87 -12.61
C LEU A 216 -14.96 -9.10 -12.54
N ARG A 217 -15.13 -9.63 -11.35
CA ARG A 217 -15.98 -10.78 -11.08
C ARG A 217 -17.04 -10.42 -10.06
N HIS A 218 -18.24 -10.94 -10.27
CA HIS A 218 -19.33 -10.86 -9.30
C HIS A 218 -19.46 -12.19 -8.59
N PRO A 219 -18.78 -12.42 -7.45
CA PRO A 219 -18.69 -13.72 -6.80
C PRO A 219 -19.88 -14.05 -5.89
N ASP A 220 -21.10 -13.59 -6.22
CA ASP A 220 -22.29 -13.67 -5.36
C ASP A 220 -22.60 -15.09 -4.86
N GLY A 221 -22.46 -16.10 -5.73
CA GLY A 221 -22.66 -17.49 -5.34
C GLY A 221 -21.66 -17.94 -4.29
N LEU A 222 -20.39 -17.58 -4.48
CA LEU A 222 -19.30 -17.92 -3.58
C LEU A 222 -19.42 -17.17 -2.24
N LEU A 223 -19.81 -15.90 -2.27
CA LEU A 223 -20.02 -15.10 -1.05
C LEU A 223 -21.18 -15.65 -0.21
N ARG A 224 -22.27 -16.09 -0.86
CA ARG A 224 -23.38 -16.78 -0.17
C ARG A 224 -22.94 -18.09 0.48
N CYS A 225 -22.15 -18.90 -0.21
CA CYS A 225 -21.58 -20.12 0.37
C CYS A 225 -20.65 -19.80 1.54
N ALA A 226 -19.78 -18.83 1.41
CA ALA A 226 -18.89 -18.38 2.47
C ALA A 226 -19.65 -17.92 3.72
N GLU A 227 -20.80 -17.24 3.53
CA GLU A 227 -21.68 -16.83 4.64
C GLU A 227 -22.25 -18.04 5.39
N VAL A 228 -22.77 -19.05 4.67
CA VAL A 228 -23.33 -20.28 5.26
C VAL A 228 -22.30 -20.99 6.13
N TYR A 229 -21.05 -21.08 5.66
CA TYR A 229 -19.97 -21.76 6.38
C TYR A 229 -19.21 -20.86 7.35
N LYS A 230 -19.64 -19.60 7.54
CA LYS A 230 -18.98 -18.59 8.40
C LYS A 230 -17.50 -18.39 8.01
N CYS A 231 -17.22 -18.43 6.74
CA CYS A 231 -15.93 -18.11 6.16
C CYS A 231 -15.86 -16.58 5.95
N MET A 232 -14.87 -15.91 6.53
CA MET A 232 -14.77 -14.44 6.44
C MET A 232 -14.43 -13.99 5.03
N LYS A 233 -15.17 -13.03 4.50
CA LYS A 233 -15.07 -12.56 3.13
C LYS A 233 -14.24 -11.29 3.07
N ILE A 234 -13.08 -11.35 2.40
CA ILE A 234 -12.09 -10.28 2.30
C ILE A 234 -11.96 -9.87 0.83
N ALA A 235 -12.20 -8.60 0.54
CA ALA A 235 -11.97 -8.00 -0.76
C ALA A 235 -10.64 -7.21 -0.76
N ILE A 236 -9.82 -7.42 -1.77
CA ILE A 236 -8.72 -6.50 -2.12
C ILE A 236 -9.23 -5.68 -3.30
N VAL A 237 -9.33 -4.35 -3.14
CA VAL A 237 -9.98 -3.50 -4.14
C VAL A 237 -9.12 -2.33 -4.58
N ASP A 238 -9.18 -2.03 -5.87
CA ASP A 238 -8.65 -0.79 -6.42
C ASP A 238 -9.63 0.35 -6.11
N PRO A 239 -9.23 1.40 -5.38
CA PRO A 239 -10.12 2.47 -4.96
C PRO A 239 -10.67 3.28 -6.14
N LEU A 240 -9.93 3.42 -7.25
CA LEU A 240 -10.43 4.13 -8.42
C LEU A 240 -11.48 3.30 -9.19
N CYS A 241 -11.29 1.98 -9.25
CA CYS A 241 -12.29 1.07 -9.77
C CYS A 241 -13.55 1.09 -8.89
N GLN A 242 -13.37 1.14 -7.56
CA GLN A 242 -14.45 1.16 -6.58
C GLN A 242 -15.38 2.38 -6.76
N VAL A 243 -14.89 3.49 -7.30
CA VAL A 243 -15.72 4.68 -7.62
C VAL A 243 -16.84 4.36 -8.64
N LEU A 244 -16.66 3.35 -9.49
CA LEU A 244 -17.61 2.94 -10.53
C LEU A 244 -18.39 1.66 -10.19
N MET A 245 -18.00 0.96 -9.13
CA MET A 245 -18.60 -0.30 -8.71
C MET A 245 -19.59 -0.11 -7.56
N GLN A 246 -20.45 -1.12 -7.35
CA GLN A 246 -21.15 -1.25 -6.09
C GLN A 246 -20.12 -1.38 -4.94
N PRO A 247 -20.29 -0.67 -3.83
CA PRO A 247 -19.42 -0.80 -2.68
C PRO A 247 -19.31 -2.26 -2.19
N VAL A 248 -18.08 -2.75 -1.97
CA VAL A 248 -17.86 -4.17 -1.63
C VAL A 248 -18.53 -4.57 -0.31
N GLY A 249 -18.73 -3.63 0.63
CA GLY A 249 -19.52 -3.88 1.83
C GLY A 249 -20.98 -4.23 1.52
N GLU A 250 -21.58 -3.58 0.50
CA GLU A 250 -22.93 -3.88 0.02
C GLU A 250 -23.00 -5.18 -0.77
N MET A 251 -21.88 -5.59 -1.40
CA MET A 251 -21.76 -6.92 -2.03
C MET A 251 -21.68 -8.04 -0.98
N GLY A 252 -21.50 -7.71 0.30
CA GLY A 252 -21.47 -8.68 1.39
C GLY A 252 -20.07 -9.08 1.87
N PHE A 253 -19.03 -8.36 1.51
CA PHE A 253 -17.69 -8.56 2.09
C PHE A 253 -17.63 -8.03 3.53
N ASP A 254 -16.86 -8.72 4.38
CA ASP A 254 -16.66 -8.37 5.80
C ASP A 254 -15.50 -7.40 6.01
N ILE A 255 -14.50 -7.49 5.12
CA ILE A 255 -13.30 -6.67 5.13
C ILE A 255 -12.98 -6.21 3.71
N ALA A 256 -12.55 -4.97 3.57
CA ALA A 256 -11.97 -4.43 2.35
C ALA A 256 -10.58 -3.83 2.63
N VAL A 257 -9.62 -4.17 1.79
CA VAL A 257 -8.26 -3.63 1.82
C VAL A 257 -7.83 -3.22 0.42
N GLY A 258 -6.80 -2.40 0.32
CA GLY A 258 -6.24 -1.98 -0.98
C GLY A 258 -5.22 -0.87 -0.81
N SER A 259 -4.69 -0.36 -1.92
CA SER A 259 -3.74 0.73 -1.97
C SER A 259 -4.38 2.01 -2.49
N MET A 260 -4.15 3.15 -1.82
CA MET A 260 -4.59 4.48 -2.27
C MET A 260 -3.62 5.14 -3.25
N GLN A 261 -2.67 4.41 -3.81
CA GLN A 261 -1.64 4.95 -4.71
C GLN A 261 -2.25 5.72 -5.90
N ARG A 262 -3.35 5.24 -6.48
CA ARG A 262 -4.06 5.92 -7.58
C ARG A 262 -4.65 7.28 -7.21
N PHE A 263 -4.74 7.60 -5.93
CA PHE A 263 -5.27 8.89 -5.46
C PHE A 263 -4.13 9.89 -5.23
N GLY A 264 -3.43 10.22 -6.32
CA GLY A 264 -2.43 11.27 -6.37
C GLY A 264 -1.07 10.95 -5.72
N VAL A 265 -0.81 9.69 -5.37
CA VAL A 265 0.49 9.28 -4.80
C VAL A 265 1.43 8.83 -5.92
N PRO A 266 2.57 9.52 -6.14
CA PRO A 266 3.54 9.11 -7.15
C PRO A 266 4.03 7.67 -6.90
N MET A 267 4.36 6.93 -7.98
CA MET A 267 4.91 5.57 -7.86
C MET A 267 6.19 5.50 -7.03
N GLY A 268 7.01 6.56 -7.02
CA GLY A 268 8.20 6.70 -6.19
C GLY A 268 9.22 5.55 -6.35
N PHE A 269 9.35 5.01 -7.56
CA PHE A 269 10.20 3.84 -7.87
C PHE A 269 9.91 2.59 -7.03
N GLY A 270 8.66 2.40 -6.65
CA GLY A 270 8.22 1.23 -5.88
C GLY A 270 7.64 1.55 -4.51
N GLY A 271 7.31 2.77 -4.25
CA GLY A 271 6.70 3.23 -3.01
C GLY A 271 7.49 4.33 -2.30
N PRO A 272 7.08 4.71 -1.08
CA PRO A 272 6.00 4.11 -0.29
C PRO A 272 4.60 4.41 -0.81
N HIS A 273 3.63 3.57 -0.41
CA HIS A 273 2.20 3.76 -0.67
C HIS A 273 1.43 3.97 0.63
N ALA A 274 0.14 4.26 0.56
CA ALA A 274 -0.77 4.20 1.69
C ALA A 274 -1.82 3.13 1.40
N ALA A 275 -1.96 2.16 2.29
CA ALA A 275 -3.02 1.19 2.22
C ALA A 275 -4.17 1.56 3.15
N PHE A 276 -5.33 1.00 2.90
CA PHE A 276 -6.49 1.08 3.76
C PHE A 276 -6.94 -0.29 4.24
N PHE A 277 -7.68 -0.26 5.33
CA PHE A 277 -8.36 -1.41 5.88
C PHE A 277 -9.73 -0.94 6.39
N ALA A 278 -10.80 -1.47 5.81
CA ALA A 278 -12.15 -1.22 6.26
C ALA A 278 -12.84 -2.51 6.68
N THR A 279 -13.77 -2.43 7.63
CA THR A 279 -14.48 -3.60 8.12
C THR A 279 -15.83 -3.23 8.73
N THR A 280 -16.62 -4.25 9.05
CA THR A 280 -17.90 -4.12 9.77
C THR A 280 -17.68 -3.70 11.22
N ASP A 281 -18.70 -3.13 11.84
CA ASP A 281 -18.65 -2.69 13.26
C ASP A 281 -18.30 -3.83 14.24
N LYS A 282 -18.64 -5.06 13.88
CA LYS A 282 -18.32 -6.28 14.64
C LYS A 282 -16.82 -6.44 14.94
N TYR A 283 -15.97 -6.03 14.01
CA TYR A 283 -14.52 -6.24 14.10
C TYR A 283 -13.72 -4.99 14.47
N LYS A 284 -14.36 -3.84 14.74
CA LYS A 284 -13.68 -2.57 15.06
C LYS A 284 -12.66 -2.63 16.19
N ARG A 285 -12.80 -3.58 17.13
CA ARG A 285 -11.83 -3.78 18.22
C ARG A 285 -10.66 -4.68 17.84
N LYS A 286 -10.65 -5.22 16.62
CA LYS A 286 -9.63 -6.14 16.11
C LYS A 286 -8.93 -5.63 14.88
N ILE A 287 -9.38 -4.52 14.31
CA ILE A 287 -8.79 -3.88 13.13
C ILE A 287 -7.34 -3.47 13.42
N PRO A 288 -6.38 -3.72 12.51
CA PRO A 288 -4.99 -3.28 12.67
C PRO A 288 -4.85 -1.77 12.50
N GLY A 289 -3.71 -1.23 12.95
CA GLY A 289 -3.37 0.19 12.78
C GLY A 289 -4.16 1.13 13.68
N ARG A 290 -3.99 2.42 13.45
CA ARG A 290 -4.61 3.50 14.24
C ARG A 290 -6.01 3.81 13.74
N ILE A 291 -6.85 4.28 14.65
CA ILE A 291 -8.16 4.84 14.33
C ILE A 291 -8.23 6.23 14.95
N VAL A 292 -8.60 7.22 14.17
CA VAL A 292 -8.94 8.55 14.65
C VAL A 292 -10.44 8.57 14.97
N GLY A 293 -10.78 9.12 16.11
CA GLY A 293 -12.18 9.26 16.56
C GLY A 293 -12.49 10.65 17.07
N GLN A 294 -13.76 11.01 17.00
CA GLN A 294 -14.25 12.27 17.53
C GLN A 294 -14.45 12.17 19.05
N SER A 295 -14.04 13.22 19.76
CA SER A 295 -14.16 13.40 21.19
C SER A 295 -14.62 14.84 21.50
N LYS A 296 -14.50 15.26 22.73
CA LYS A 296 -14.68 16.63 23.17
C LYS A 296 -13.47 17.11 23.97
N ASP A 297 -13.14 18.39 23.85
CA ASP A 297 -12.14 19.04 24.70
C ASP A 297 -12.70 19.36 26.10
N SER A 298 -11.87 19.98 26.94
CA SER A 298 -12.26 20.38 28.30
C SER A 298 -13.38 21.45 28.33
N GLN A 299 -13.62 22.14 27.22
CA GLN A 299 -14.67 23.16 27.08
C GLN A 299 -15.93 22.61 26.39
N GLY A 300 -15.94 21.34 26.01
CA GLY A 300 -17.06 20.69 25.34
C GLY A 300 -17.09 20.83 23.82
N ASN A 301 -16.08 21.46 23.19
CA ASN A 301 -15.96 21.58 21.75
C ASN A 301 -15.56 20.24 21.11
N LYS A 302 -15.85 20.07 19.81
CA LYS A 302 -15.40 18.91 19.05
C LYS A 302 -13.87 18.87 19.02
N ALA A 303 -13.31 17.70 19.32
CA ALA A 303 -11.89 17.43 19.23
C ALA A 303 -11.67 16.04 18.65
N LEU A 304 -10.51 15.82 18.03
CA LEU A 304 -10.11 14.54 17.48
C LEU A 304 -9.00 13.93 18.34
N ARG A 305 -8.99 12.61 18.42
CA ARG A 305 -7.93 11.85 19.10
C ARG A 305 -7.82 10.45 18.53
N LEU A 306 -6.75 9.74 18.87
CA LEU A 306 -6.67 8.30 18.60
C LEU A 306 -7.68 7.55 19.45
N ALA A 307 -8.44 6.65 18.81
CA ALA A 307 -9.50 5.89 19.41
C ALA A 307 -9.13 4.40 19.54
N LEU A 308 -9.77 3.70 20.49
CA LEU A 308 -9.59 2.26 20.73
C LEU A 308 -8.13 1.82 20.94
N GLN A 309 -7.30 2.65 21.58
CA GLN A 309 -5.87 2.42 21.80
C GLN A 309 -5.57 1.16 22.63
N THR A 310 -6.53 0.61 23.35
CA THR A 310 -6.38 -0.64 24.12
C THR A 310 -6.02 -1.85 23.26
N ARG A 311 -6.10 -1.76 21.93
CA ARG A 311 -5.68 -2.80 20.97
C ARG A 311 -4.18 -2.82 20.74
N GLU A 312 -3.49 -1.74 21.08
CA GLU A 312 -2.12 -1.47 20.67
C GLU A 312 -1.09 -2.23 21.47
N GLN A 313 0.06 -2.53 20.84
CA GLN A 313 1.12 -3.35 21.42
C GLN A 313 1.66 -2.76 22.74
N HIS A 314 1.81 -1.44 22.84
CA HIS A 314 2.32 -0.80 24.05
C HIS A 314 1.39 -0.96 25.26
N ILE A 315 0.11 -1.29 25.03
CA ILE A 315 -0.87 -1.58 26.10
C ILE A 315 -1.04 -3.09 26.28
N ARG A 316 -1.29 -3.84 25.21
CA ARG A 316 -1.58 -5.28 25.25
C ARG A 316 -0.36 -6.19 25.23
N ARG A 317 0.81 -5.67 24.90
CA ARG A 317 2.08 -6.40 24.80
C ARG A 317 1.97 -7.62 23.87
N ASP A 318 2.28 -8.82 24.38
CA ASP A 318 2.18 -10.11 23.69
C ASP A 318 0.78 -10.50 23.23
N LYS A 319 -0.26 -9.92 23.85
CA LYS A 319 -1.67 -10.16 23.50
C LYS A 319 -2.20 -9.21 22.42
N ALA A 320 -1.37 -8.34 21.88
CA ALA A 320 -1.78 -7.47 20.79
C ALA A 320 -2.07 -8.26 19.51
N THR A 321 -3.15 -7.92 18.82
CA THR A 321 -3.55 -8.59 17.57
C THR A 321 -2.76 -8.11 16.37
N SER A 322 -2.12 -6.95 16.45
CA SER A 322 -1.28 -6.36 15.41
C SER A 322 -0.15 -5.55 16.03
N ASN A 323 1.02 -5.60 15.40
CA ASN A 323 2.20 -4.84 15.80
C ASN A 323 2.40 -3.56 14.97
N ILE A 324 1.40 -3.16 14.19
CA ILE A 324 1.47 -1.95 13.37
C ILE A 324 1.37 -0.73 14.29
N CYS A 325 2.51 -0.07 14.47
CA CYS A 325 2.65 1.15 15.26
C CYS A 325 2.57 2.39 14.38
N THR A 326 3.32 2.39 13.27
CA THR A 326 3.43 3.50 12.33
C THR A 326 2.82 3.11 11.00
N ALA A 327 2.10 4.03 10.41
CA ALA A 327 1.47 3.89 9.12
C ALA A 327 1.84 5.08 8.20
N GLN A 328 1.45 5.03 6.96
CA GLN A 328 1.79 6.04 5.93
C GLN A 328 0.92 7.30 6.08
N ALA A 329 1.21 8.12 7.11
CA ALA A 329 0.39 9.28 7.42
C ALA A 329 0.39 10.34 6.30
N LEU A 330 1.57 10.72 5.78
CA LEU A 330 1.69 11.72 4.71
C LEU A 330 0.92 11.29 3.46
N LEU A 331 1.11 10.07 2.99
CA LEU A 331 0.51 9.57 1.77
C LEU A 331 -1.00 9.34 1.92
N ALA A 332 -1.45 8.94 3.10
CA ALA A 332 -2.88 8.87 3.43
C ALA A 332 -3.54 10.27 3.37
N ASN A 333 -2.87 11.28 3.93
CA ASN A 333 -3.35 12.66 3.86
C ASN A 333 -3.39 13.16 2.42
N MET A 334 -2.35 12.88 1.62
CA MET A 334 -2.33 13.24 0.19
C MET A 334 -3.52 12.61 -0.56
N SER A 335 -3.80 11.33 -0.31
CA SER A 335 -4.92 10.63 -0.94
C SER A 335 -6.28 11.22 -0.53
N GLY A 336 -6.44 11.57 0.75
CA GLY A 336 -7.63 12.28 1.24
C GLY A 336 -7.80 13.65 0.58
N PHE A 337 -6.72 14.42 0.45
CA PHE A 337 -6.74 15.71 -0.22
C PHE A 337 -6.96 15.59 -1.72
N TYR A 338 -6.44 14.56 -2.38
CA TYR A 338 -6.71 14.26 -3.78
C TYR A 338 -8.21 14.05 -4.00
N ALA A 339 -8.84 13.25 -3.16
CA ALA A 339 -10.27 13.02 -3.24
C ALA A 339 -11.08 14.30 -2.98
N ALA A 340 -10.67 15.11 -2.00
CA ALA A 340 -11.31 16.41 -1.74
C ALA A 340 -11.11 17.41 -2.88
N TYR A 341 -9.94 17.41 -3.53
CA TYR A 341 -9.64 18.28 -4.67
C TYR A 341 -10.52 17.97 -5.88
N HIS A 342 -10.68 16.70 -6.22
CA HIS A 342 -11.46 16.29 -7.39
C HIS A 342 -12.95 16.19 -7.10
N GLY A 343 -13.34 15.93 -5.86
CA GLY A 343 -14.71 15.60 -5.49
C GLY A 343 -15.22 14.30 -6.12
N ALA A 344 -16.44 13.90 -5.79
CA ALA A 344 -17.03 12.66 -6.30
C ALA A 344 -17.11 12.62 -7.84
N GLU A 345 -17.53 13.73 -8.46
CA GLU A 345 -17.67 13.80 -9.91
C GLU A 345 -16.32 13.80 -10.64
N GLY A 346 -15.28 14.45 -10.09
CA GLY A 346 -13.93 14.41 -10.66
C GLY A 346 -13.34 13.01 -10.60
N LEU A 347 -13.50 12.30 -9.49
CA LEU A 347 -13.05 10.90 -9.37
C LEU A 347 -13.76 9.99 -10.36
N LYS A 348 -15.08 10.14 -10.53
CA LYS A 348 -15.84 9.41 -11.56
C LYS A 348 -15.36 9.71 -12.97
N GLN A 349 -15.03 10.97 -13.27
CA GLN A 349 -14.52 11.35 -14.59
C GLN A 349 -13.16 10.70 -14.86
N ILE A 350 -12.25 10.68 -13.87
CA ILE A 350 -10.94 10.03 -13.96
C ILE A 350 -11.13 8.52 -14.20
N ALA A 351 -11.94 7.85 -13.37
CA ALA A 351 -12.19 6.42 -13.49
C ALA A 351 -12.84 6.06 -14.85
N ASN A 352 -13.85 6.82 -15.29
CA ASN A 352 -14.49 6.63 -16.59
C ASN A 352 -13.53 6.86 -17.75
N ARG A 353 -12.57 7.80 -17.64
CA ARG A 353 -11.57 8.04 -18.67
C ARG A 353 -10.67 6.82 -18.82
N VAL A 354 -10.19 6.23 -17.73
CA VAL A 354 -9.39 5.00 -17.74
C VAL A 354 -10.17 3.85 -18.39
N LEU A 355 -11.42 3.63 -17.98
CA LEU A 355 -12.29 2.60 -18.56
C LEU A 355 -12.52 2.80 -20.06
N ARG A 356 -12.77 4.04 -20.51
CA ARG A 356 -12.95 4.36 -21.93
C ARG A 356 -11.68 4.10 -22.74
N TYR A 357 -10.52 4.45 -22.22
CA TYR A 357 -9.25 4.13 -22.91
C TYR A 357 -9.04 2.62 -23.04
N ARG A 358 -9.37 1.84 -22.00
CA ARG A 358 -9.38 0.37 -22.12
C ARG A 358 -10.27 -0.10 -23.26
N GLN A 359 -11.50 0.38 -23.32
CA GLN A 359 -12.47 0.00 -24.37
C GLN A 359 -11.98 0.38 -25.77
N LEU A 360 -11.40 1.58 -25.92
CA LEU A 360 -10.84 2.05 -27.19
C LEU A 360 -9.68 1.16 -27.63
N LEU A 361 -8.75 0.83 -26.73
CA LEU A 361 -7.61 -0.03 -27.05
C LEU A 361 -8.06 -1.43 -27.44
N LEU A 362 -9.02 -2.02 -26.73
CA LEU A 362 -9.60 -3.32 -27.11
C LEU A 362 -10.22 -3.28 -28.51
N SER A 363 -10.95 -2.21 -28.83
CA SER A 363 -11.57 -2.04 -30.15
C SER A 363 -10.53 -1.87 -31.26
N ALA A 364 -9.45 -1.11 -31.00
CA ALA A 364 -8.37 -0.91 -31.95
C ALA A 364 -7.59 -2.21 -32.21
N LEU A 365 -7.26 -2.97 -31.17
CA LEU A 365 -6.58 -4.27 -31.31
C LEU A 365 -7.43 -5.27 -32.13
N LYS A 366 -8.74 -5.33 -31.88
CA LYS A 366 -9.66 -6.14 -32.67
C LYS A 366 -9.72 -5.71 -34.13
N TRP A 367 -9.73 -4.41 -34.38
CA TRP A 367 -9.72 -3.89 -35.75
C TRP A 367 -8.43 -4.27 -36.52
N CYS A 368 -7.32 -4.49 -35.77
CA CYS A 368 -6.06 -4.99 -36.30
C CYS A 368 -5.96 -6.54 -36.28
N ASP A 369 -7.08 -7.26 -36.16
CA ASP A 369 -7.14 -8.73 -36.08
C ASP A 369 -6.28 -9.35 -34.97
N VAL A 370 -6.03 -8.62 -33.88
CA VAL A 370 -5.32 -9.12 -32.71
C VAL A 370 -6.32 -9.79 -31.75
N GLU A 371 -6.03 -11.04 -31.36
CA GLU A 371 -6.80 -11.76 -30.35
C GLU A 371 -6.71 -11.07 -28.99
N VAL A 372 -7.84 -10.68 -28.40
CA VAL A 372 -7.92 -9.96 -27.11
C VAL A 372 -8.79 -10.70 -26.11
N ASP A 373 -8.51 -10.51 -24.81
CA ASP A 373 -9.41 -10.95 -23.73
C ASP A 373 -10.54 -9.93 -23.55
N GLU A 374 -11.76 -10.32 -23.93
CA GLU A 374 -12.95 -9.48 -23.89
C GLU A 374 -13.65 -9.46 -22.53
N SER A 375 -13.11 -10.13 -21.52
CA SER A 375 -13.73 -10.19 -20.20
C SER A 375 -13.99 -8.78 -19.64
N GLU A 376 -15.04 -8.66 -18.86
CA GLU A 376 -15.36 -7.43 -18.13
C GLU A 376 -14.18 -7.04 -17.23
N GLY A 377 -13.81 -5.77 -17.25
CA GLY A 377 -12.66 -5.28 -16.50
C GLY A 377 -12.58 -3.76 -16.50
N PHE A 378 -11.65 -3.22 -15.71
CA PHE A 378 -11.54 -1.79 -15.47
C PHE A 378 -10.48 -1.09 -16.33
N ASP A 379 -9.20 -1.46 -16.18
CA ASP A 379 -8.06 -0.72 -16.71
C ASP A 379 -7.08 -1.58 -17.52
N THR A 380 -7.12 -2.89 -17.35
CA THR A 380 -6.13 -3.81 -17.91
C THR A 380 -6.62 -4.41 -19.22
N VAL A 381 -5.72 -4.46 -20.20
CA VAL A 381 -5.92 -5.07 -21.52
C VAL A 381 -4.96 -6.25 -21.66
N ARG A 382 -5.48 -7.38 -22.16
CA ARG A 382 -4.69 -8.57 -22.52
C ARG A 382 -4.90 -8.89 -23.98
N PHE A 383 -3.81 -9.10 -24.70
CA PHE A 383 -3.86 -9.49 -26.11
C PHE A 383 -2.76 -10.50 -26.44
N LYS A 384 -3.05 -11.34 -27.45
CA LYS A 384 -2.16 -12.45 -27.83
C LYS A 384 -0.91 -11.95 -28.52
N GLY A 385 0.21 -12.63 -28.24
CA GLY A 385 1.50 -12.34 -28.82
C GLY A 385 2.40 -11.56 -27.87
N LYS A 386 3.69 -11.66 -28.12
CA LYS A 386 4.73 -10.91 -27.39
C LYS A 386 5.17 -9.75 -28.26
N LYS A 387 4.74 -8.54 -27.94
CA LYS A 387 5.17 -7.30 -28.58
C LYS A 387 6.15 -6.59 -27.66
N THR A 388 7.36 -6.34 -28.13
CA THR A 388 8.33 -5.50 -27.42
C THR A 388 8.00 -4.04 -27.70
N LEU A 389 7.63 -3.30 -26.66
CA LEU A 389 7.36 -1.87 -26.73
C LEU A 389 8.58 -1.15 -26.14
N GLU A 390 9.34 -0.43 -26.98
CA GLU A 390 10.63 0.12 -26.55
C GLU A 390 10.51 1.16 -25.44
N ASP A 391 9.44 1.96 -25.46
CA ASP A 391 9.21 3.06 -24.52
C ASP A 391 8.36 2.68 -23.31
N PHE A 392 7.87 1.44 -23.27
CA PHE A 392 6.94 0.98 -22.25
C PHE A 392 7.43 -0.26 -21.51
N ASN A 393 7.11 -0.33 -20.23
CA ASN A 393 7.19 -1.56 -19.45
C ASN A 393 5.81 -2.21 -19.41
N VAL A 394 5.69 -3.42 -19.94
CA VAL A 394 4.48 -4.22 -19.96
C VAL A 394 4.76 -5.62 -19.42
N ARG A 395 3.72 -6.38 -19.12
CA ARG A 395 3.84 -7.77 -18.64
C ARG A 395 3.65 -8.78 -19.77
N TYR A 396 4.30 -9.93 -19.63
CA TYR A 396 4.13 -11.07 -20.54
C TYR A 396 3.83 -12.31 -19.70
N GLU A 397 2.74 -13.00 -20.01
CA GLU A 397 2.30 -14.20 -19.29
C GLU A 397 1.60 -15.14 -20.27
N ASP A 398 2.04 -16.39 -20.37
CA ASP A 398 1.42 -17.45 -21.18
C ASP A 398 1.14 -17.10 -22.65
N GLY A 399 2.04 -16.34 -23.25
CA GLY A 399 1.92 -15.89 -24.63
C GLY A 399 1.00 -14.68 -24.83
N TRP A 400 0.58 -14.04 -23.73
CA TRP A 400 -0.18 -12.79 -23.74
C TRP A 400 0.71 -11.61 -23.36
N THR A 401 0.47 -10.48 -24.01
CA THR A 401 0.93 -9.18 -23.54
C THR A 401 -0.17 -8.57 -22.69
N ILE A 402 0.20 -8.04 -21.52
CA ILE A 402 -0.73 -7.47 -20.55
C ILE A 402 -0.25 -6.08 -20.19
N LEU A 403 -1.14 -5.12 -20.30
CA LEU A 403 -0.87 -3.73 -19.92
C LEU A 403 -2.04 -3.13 -19.16
N SER A 404 -1.74 -2.27 -18.21
CA SER A 404 -2.73 -1.57 -17.40
C SER A 404 -2.66 -0.06 -17.66
N LEU A 405 -3.79 0.52 -17.97
CA LEU A 405 -3.96 1.95 -18.23
C LEU A 405 -4.19 2.70 -16.92
N ASP A 406 -3.86 3.97 -16.92
CA ASP A 406 -3.89 4.81 -15.73
C ASP A 406 -4.34 6.25 -16.02
N GLU A 407 -4.32 7.10 -15.00
CA GLU A 407 -4.69 8.50 -15.11
C GLU A 407 -3.79 9.28 -16.10
N CYS A 408 -2.52 8.88 -16.21
CA CYS A 408 -1.55 9.51 -17.14
C CYS A 408 -1.70 9.03 -18.58
N THR A 409 -2.59 8.07 -18.86
CA THR A 409 -2.86 7.60 -20.21
C THR A 409 -3.54 8.69 -21.04
N THR A 410 -3.00 8.93 -22.24
CA THR A 410 -3.52 9.93 -23.21
C THR A 410 -3.82 9.27 -24.56
N CYS A 411 -4.55 9.92 -25.42
CA CYS A 411 -4.85 9.44 -26.78
C CYS A 411 -3.60 9.30 -27.65
N LEU A 412 -2.50 10.00 -27.33
CA LEU A 412 -1.23 9.87 -28.03
C LEU A 412 -0.60 8.47 -27.90
N LEU A 413 -1.02 7.68 -26.94
CA LEU A 413 -0.60 6.27 -26.83
C LEU A 413 -1.00 5.44 -28.06
N TYR A 414 -2.06 5.84 -28.77
CA TYR A 414 -2.57 5.15 -29.97
C TYR A 414 -1.95 5.66 -31.28
N THR A 415 -1.30 6.82 -31.25
CA THR A 415 -0.81 7.51 -32.45
C THR A 415 0.70 7.36 -32.64
N SER A 416 1.45 7.01 -31.59
CA SER A 416 2.91 6.86 -31.69
C SER A 416 3.35 5.62 -32.52
N ASP A 417 2.57 4.55 -32.53
CA ASP A 417 2.84 3.34 -33.32
C ASP A 417 2.23 3.36 -34.73
N ALA A 418 1.25 4.24 -34.99
CA ALA A 418 0.60 4.32 -36.30
C ALA A 418 1.29 5.28 -37.29
N ALA A 419 2.34 5.99 -36.83
CA ALA A 419 3.10 6.93 -37.67
C ALA A 419 4.40 6.34 -38.21
N ASP A 420 4.82 5.15 -37.75
CA ASP A 420 6.05 4.46 -38.14
C ASP A 420 5.83 3.22 -39.04
N GLU A 421 4.58 2.96 -39.49
CA GLU A 421 4.22 2.06 -40.59
C GLU A 421 3.68 2.89 -41.78
#